data_d6475f8f4e99686f6490c5f9bea683cf
#
_entry.id   d6475f8f4e99686f6490c5f9bea683cf
#
_cell.length_a   1.000
_cell.length_b   1.000
_cell.length_c   1.000
_cell.angle_alpha   90.00
_cell.angle_beta   90.00
_cell.angle_gamma   90.00
#
_symmetry.space_group_name_H-M   'P 1'
#
loop_
_entity.id
_entity.type
_entity.pdbx_description
1 polymer ?
#
loop_
_entity_poly.entity_id
_entity_poly.type
_entity_poly.pdbx_seq_one_letter_code
_entity_poly.pdbx_strand_id
1 'polypeptide(L)'
;MYNANIKAEVINNVIFQMSQYVDRTTLDILQKILEEQLVAVNMEEITTLPAELKVSYEEQNRYYIGLMMIKKKNLRQVTKNQYRDAATRLATALNKPLNKIDEIDIDYYLHWYSERSGKKGNKNTAATVNNERRYLSAFFTWMRKEHFITFNPVENTEALKEVRKPIDYFRPAEMEELREGCESKRDRAIIEVFRSTGARIGEIAPLNREDIDWSTGDIMILSEKSERYRVIYLDEVARFHLKRYLDTRTDDNLALFVAQRKPFARLSVNGLRDVIKRIGKREGMQCRVYPHKMRKTLGMNLKNRGADIGIIQEIMGHASPEVTARYYAESTPETLRSVRIRTSA
;
A
#
# COMPACT_ATOMS: atom_id res chain seq x y z
N MET A 1 -9.29 -32.29 49.50
CA MET A 1 -10.39 -32.41 48.51
C MET A 1 -10.51 -31.19 47.59
N TYR A 2 -10.45 -29.96 48.09
CA TYR A 2 -10.58 -28.75 47.25
C TYR A 2 -9.52 -28.63 46.14
N ASN A 3 -8.26 -28.90 46.46
CA ASN A 3 -7.12 -28.78 45.53
C ASN A 3 -7.18 -29.82 44.38
N ALA A 4 -7.74 -31.00 44.61
CA ALA A 4 -7.90 -32.01 43.54
C ALA A 4 -8.99 -31.62 42.53
N ASN A 5 -9.97 -30.84 42.95
CA ASN A 5 -11.06 -30.37 42.09
C ASN A 5 -10.56 -29.25 41.13
N ILE A 6 -9.77 -28.33 41.63
CA ILE A 6 -9.19 -27.24 40.82
C ILE A 6 -8.25 -27.80 39.72
N LYS A 7 -7.40 -28.76 40.07
CA LYS A 7 -6.51 -29.42 39.08
C LYS A 7 -7.30 -30.10 37.99
N ALA A 8 -8.32 -30.87 38.35
CA ALA A 8 -9.18 -31.55 37.36
C ALA A 8 -9.89 -30.56 36.43
N GLU A 9 -10.36 -29.44 36.97
CA GLU A 9 -11.02 -28.39 36.18
C GLU A 9 -10.02 -27.73 35.20
N VAL A 10 -8.81 -27.42 35.61
CA VAL A 10 -7.75 -26.86 34.71
C VAL A 10 -7.39 -27.84 33.61
N ILE A 11 -7.19 -29.14 33.96
CA ILE A 11 -6.90 -30.18 32.97
C ILE A 11 -8.03 -30.29 31.94
N ASN A 12 -9.28 -30.40 32.43
CA ASN A 12 -10.45 -30.50 31.55
C ASN A 12 -10.62 -29.30 30.64
N ASN A 13 -10.37 -28.09 31.12
CA ASN A 13 -10.42 -26.87 30.29
C ASN A 13 -9.33 -26.87 29.24
N VAL A 14 -8.11 -27.28 29.54
CA VAL A 14 -7.03 -27.41 28.56
C VAL A 14 -7.36 -28.44 27.49
N ILE A 15 -7.82 -29.65 27.90
CA ILE A 15 -8.22 -30.71 26.99
C ILE A 15 -9.39 -30.29 26.11
N PHE A 16 -10.39 -29.62 26.67
CA PHE A 16 -11.52 -29.09 25.91
C PHE A 16 -11.07 -28.06 24.84
N GLN A 17 -10.20 -27.12 25.22
CA GLN A 17 -9.66 -26.13 24.25
C GLN A 17 -8.82 -26.79 23.17
N MET A 18 -8.02 -27.80 23.52
CA MET A 18 -7.15 -28.50 22.56
C MET A 18 -7.92 -29.45 21.65
N SER A 19 -9.12 -29.91 22.05
CA SER A 19 -9.95 -30.85 21.25
C SER A 19 -10.32 -30.32 19.84
N GLN A 20 -10.22 -29.00 19.63
CA GLN A 20 -10.48 -28.37 18.34
C GLN A 20 -9.26 -28.43 17.37
N TYR A 21 -8.09 -28.79 17.87
CA TYR A 21 -6.82 -28.65 17.14
C TYR A 21 -6.08 -29.99 16.94
N VAL A 22 -6.36 -30.99 17.77
CA VAL A 22 -5.64 -32.28 17.75
C VAL A 22 -6.60 -33.47 17.84
N ASP A 23 -6.14 -34.63 17.39
CA ASP A 23 -6.91 -35.88 17.46
C ASP A 23 -7.01 -36.42 18.89
N ARG A 24 -7.94 -37.40 19.09
CA ARG A 24 -8.23 -37.97 20.37
C ARG A 24 -7.04 -38.64 21.05
N THR A 25 -6.18 -39.31 20.27
CA THR A 25 -5.00 -40.00 20.79
C THR A 25 -4.01 -38.98 21.38
N THR A 26 -3.82 -37.85 20.72
CA THR A 26 -2.96 -36.75 21.19
C THR A 26 -3.55 -36.11 22.46
N LEU A 27 -4.89 -35.95 22.53
CA LEU A 27 -5.57 -35.45 23.75
C LEU A 27 -5.36 -36.38 24.96
N ASP A 28 -5.47 -37.69 24.76
CA ASP A 28 -5.28 -38.67 25.85
C ASP A 28 -3.84 -38.62 26.37
N ILE A 29 -2.84 -38.46 25.47
CA ILE A 29 -1.43 -38.27 25.84
C ILE A 29 -1.23 -36.97 26.61
N LEU A 30 -1.83 -35.85 26.09
CA LEU A 30 -1.75 -34.55 26.73
C LEU A 30 -2.36 -34.56 28.14
N GLN A 31 -3.53 -35.20 28.31
CA GLN A 31 -4.16 -35.34 29.59
C GLN A 31 -3.24 -36.04 30.58
N LYS A 32 -2.66 -37.19 30.18
CA LYS A 32 -1.76 -37.96 31.02
C LYS A 32 -0.51 -37.18 31.43
N ILE A 33 0.07 -36.44 30.50
CA ILE A 33 1.20 -35.57 30.78
C ILE A 33 0.82 -34.46 31.78
N LEU A 34 -0.34 -33.83 31.62
CA LEU A 34 -0.81 -32.80 32.56
C LEU A 34 -1.06 -33.38 33.95
N GLU A 35 -1.69 -34.55 34.04
CA GLU A 35 -1.91 -35.23 35.30
C GLU A 35 -0.61 -35.54 36.02
N GLU A 36 0.39 -36.09 35.31
CA GLU A 36 1.71 -36.40 35.84
C GLU A 36 2.48 -35.16 36.31
N GLN A 37 2.48 -34.10 35.50
CA GLN A 37 3.23 -32.87 35.81
C GLN A 37 2.61 -32.09 36.96
N LEU A 38 1.28 -32.17 37.13
CA LEU A 38 0.56 -31.44 38.16
C LEU A 38 0.42 -32.21 39.49
N VAL A 39 0.93 -33.44 39.60
CA VAL A 39 0.86 -34.24 40.82
C VAL A 39 1.46 -33.50 42.02
N ALA A 40 2.66 -32.93 41.88
CA ALA A 40 3.37 -32.26 42.93
C ALA A 40 3.08 -30.74 43.07
N VAL A 41 2.17 -30.20 42.22
CA VAL A 41 1.82 -28.78 42.23
C VAL A 41 0.65 -28.54 43.17
N ASN A 42 0.70 -27.54 44.04
CA ASN A 42 -0.40 -27.06 44.83
C ASN A 42 -1.14 -25.94 44.09
N MET A 43 -2.44 -26.10 43.83
CA MET A 43 -3.25 -25.08 43.13
C MET A 43 -4.27 -24.49 44.08
N GLU A 44 -4.31 -23.18 44.16
CA GLU A 44 -5.29 -22.41 44.92
C GLU A 44 -6.09 -21.51 43.99
N GLU A 45 -7.37 -21.36 44.19
CA GLU A 45 -8.21 -20.43 43.47
C GLU A 45 -7.85 -19.01 43.90
N ILE A 46 -7.27 -18.23 42.96
CA ILE A 46 -6.89 -16.85 43.23
C ILE A 46 -8.06 -15.96 42.82
N THR A 47 -8.80 -15.44 43.78
CA THR A 47 -9.92 -14.50 43.56
C THR A 47 -9.45 -13.13 43.01
N THR A 48 -8.17 -12.79 43.18
CA THR A 48 -7.53 -11.63 42.61
C THR A 48 -6.19 -12.06 42.03
N LEU A 49 -6.04 -12.03 40.70
CA LEU A 49 -4.73 -12.23 40.06
C LEU A 49 -3.74 -11.20 40.59
N PRO A 50 -2.54 -11.60 41.07
CA PRO A 50 -1.48 -10.66 41.35
C PRO A 50 -1.20 -9.74 40.17
N ALA A 51 -0.87 -8.48 40.43
CA ALA A 51 -0.60 -7.51 39.36
C ALA A 51 0.48 -7.99 38.37
N GLU A 52 1.40 -8.85 38.85
CA GLU A 52 2.48 -9.47 38.05
C GLU A 52 2.00 -10.55 37.06
N LEU A 53 0.82 -11.13 37.24
CA LEU A 53 0.22 -12.11 36.33
C LEU A 53 -0.81 -11.49 35.37
N LYS A 54 -1.12 -10.21 35.49
CA LYS A 54 -1.93 -9.50 34.50
C LYS A 54 -1.08 -9.23 33.29
N VAL A 55 -1.26 -9.99 32.21
CA VAL A 55 -0.72 -9.64 30.90
C VAL A 55 -1.09 -8.19 30.63
N SER A 56 -0.09 -7.34 30.49
CA SER A 56 -0.34 -5.92 30.22
C SER A 56 -1.16 -5.80 28.94
N TYR A 57 -2.10 -4.87 28.86
CA TYR A 57 -2.85 -4.67 27.63
C TYR A 57 -1.96 -4.33 26.44
N GLU A 58 -0.75 -3.82 26.68
CA GLU A 58 0.27 -3.63 25.65
C GLU A 58 0.74 -4.96 25.06
N GLU A 59 0.99 -5.97 25.89
CA GLU A 59 1.37 -7.32 25.44
C GLU A 59 0.20 -8.00 24.72
N GLN A 60 -1.01 -7.85 25.26
CA GLN A 60 -2.22 -8.35 24.61
C GLN A 60 -2.44 -7.69 23.24
N ASN A 61 -2.22 -6.39 23.11
CA ASN A 61 -2.32 -5.66 21.86
C ASN A 61 -1.25 -6.13 20.86
N ARG A 62 -0.01 -6.34 21.31
CA ARG A 62 1.07 -6.92 20.49
C ARG A 62 0.73 -8.31 20.00
N TYR A 63 0.12 -9.13 20.84
CA TYR A 63 -0.35 -10.46 20.46
C TYR A 63 -1.37 -10.40 19.31
N TYR A 64 -2.46 -9.62 19.42
CA TYR A 64 -3.45 -9.49 18.37
C TYR A 64 -2.85 -8.98 17.07
N ILE A 65 -2.02 -7.95 17.13
CA ILE A 65 -1.36 -7.37 15.95
C ILE A 65 -0.41 -8.39 15.31
N GLY A 66 0.40 -9.09 16.09
CA GLY A 66 1.32 -10.13 15.62
C GLY A 66 0.58 -11.29 14.96
N LEU A 67 -0.49 -11.77 15.57
CA LEU A 67 -1.30 -12.86 15.05
C LEU A 67 -1.96 -12.50 13.71
N MET A 68 -2.48 -11.28 13.57
CA MET A 68 -3.00 -10.80 12.28
C MET A 68 -1.94 -10.83 11.19
N MET A 69 -0.70 -10.38 11.49
CA MET A 69 0.41 -10.37 10.53
C MET A 69 0.72 -11.78 10.00
N ILE A 70 0.61 -12.80 10.87
CA ILE A 70 0.85 -14.20 10.52
C ILE A 70 -0.34 -14.79 9.73
N LYS A 71 -1.57 -14.60 10.22
CA LYS A 71 -2.78 -15.22 9.64
C LYS A 71 -3.17 -14.64 8.27
N LYS A 72 -2.92 -13.37 8.00
CA LYS A 72 -3.23 -12.73 6.71
C LYS A 72 -2.17 -13.03 5.64
N LYS A 73 -1.98 -14.32 5.29
CA LYS A 73 -0.94 -14.79 4.36
C LYS A 73 -1.03 -14.14 2.98
N ASN A 74 -2.22 -13.97 2.43
CA ASN A 74 -2.45 -13.47 1.06
C ASN A 74 -2.39 -11.95 0.93
N LEU A 75 -2.18 -11.20 2.02
CA LEU A 75 -2.02 -9.76 1.93
C LEU A 75 -0.57 -9.38 1.65
N ARG A 76 -0.37 -8.38 0.80
CA ARG A 76 0.96 -7.80 0.58
C ARG A 76 1.52 -7.21 1.86
N GLN A 77 2.83 -7.33 2.03
CA GLN A 77 3.52 -6.86 3.23
C GLN A 77 3.25 -5.37 3.54
N VAL A 78 3.18 -4.53 2.48
CA VAL A 78 2.84 -3.11 2.63
C VAL A 78 1.45 -2.92 3.26
N THR A 79 0.45 -3.69 2.82
CA THR A 79 -0.91 -3.63 3.36
C THR A 79 -0.96 -4.14 4.81
N LYS A 80 -0.24 -5.23 5.11
CA LYS A 80 -0.10 -5.74 6.48
C LYS A 80 0.50 -4.68 7.40
N ASN A 81 1.56 -4.01 6.94
CA ASN A 81 2.21 -2.94 7.70
C ASN A 81 1.26 -1.77 7.97
N GLN A 82 0.42 -1.38 6.99
CA GLN A 82 -0.57 -0.32 7.17
C GLN A 82 -1.61 -0.68 8.25
N TYR A 83 -2.09 -1.93 8.27
CA TYR A 83 -3.02 -2.39 9.31
C TYR A 83 -2.35 -2.44 10.67
N ARG A 84 -1.13 -3.02 10.75
CA ARG A 84 -0.32 -3.03 11.97
C ARG A 84 -0.12 -1.62 12.51
N ASP A 85 0.34 -0.70 11.67
CA ASP A 85 0.68 0.66 12.06
C ASP A 85 -0.56 1.45 12.53
N ALA A 86 -1.71 1.24 11.89
CA ALA A 86 -2.98 1.83 12.32
C ALA A 86 -3.44 1.28 13.68
N ALA A 87 -3.44 -0.03 13.87
CA ALA A 87 -3.80 -0.66 15.15
C ALA A 87 -2.85 -0.25 16.28
N THR A 88 -1.54 -0.16 15.99
CA THR A 88 -0.54 0.29 16.96
C THR A 88 -0.77 1.76 17.35
N ARG A 89 -1.04 2.64 16.39
CA ARG A 89 -1.33 4.06 16.68
C ARG A 89 -2.58 4.22 17.55
N LEU A 90 -3.65 3.49 17.22
CA LEU A 90 -4.88 3.49 18.00
C LEU A 90 -4.61 3.05 19.43
N ALA A 91 -3.99 1.88 19.61
CA ALA A 91 -3.66 1.32 20.92
C ALA A 91 -2.81 2.27 21.76
N THR A 92 -1.80 2.92 21.15
CA THR A 92 -0.93 3.89 21.82
C THR A 92 -1.67 5.18 22.18
N ALA A 93 -2.55 5.68 21.30
CA ALA A 93 -3.26 6.94 21.52
C ALA A 93 -4.31 6.82 22.64
N LEU A 94 -5.02 5.69 22.70
CA LEU A 94 -6.08 5.47 23.69
C LEU A 94 -5.60 4.81 24.97
N ASN A 95 -4.41 4.19 24.93
CA ASN A 95 -3.86 3.42 26.07
C ASN A 95 -4.86 2.37 26.59
N LYS A 96 -5.51 1.62 25.71
CA LYS A 96 -6.63 0.72 25.98
C LYS A 96 -6.44 -0.64 25.26
N PRO A 97 -6.95 -1.76 25.82
CA PRO A 97 -6.92 -3.04 25.11
C PRO A 97 -7.74 -2.99 23.82
N LEU A 98 -7.21 -3.47 22.71
CA LEU A 98 -7.86 -3.44 21.39
C LEU A 98 -9.20 -4.19 21.37
N ASN A 99 -9.35 -5.25 22.17
CA ASN A 99 -10.60 -6.00 22.27
C ASN A 99 -11.68 -5.32 23.15
N LYS A 100 -11.35 -4.17 23.75
CA LYS A 100 -12.27 -3.36 24.57
C LYS A 100 -12.54 -1.99 23.93
N ILE A 101 -12.08 -1.76 22.72
CA ILE A 101 -12.35 -0.55 21.94
C ILE A 101 -13.81 -0.58 21.47
N ASP A 102 -14.51 0.51 21.71
CA ASP A 102 -15.87 0.73 21.26
C ASP A 102 -15.99 1.81 20.16
N GLU A 103 -17.20 2.12 19.72
CA GLU A 103 -17.46 3.08 18.66
C GLU A 103 -17.05 4.51 19.07
N ILE A 104 -17.31 4.90 20.32
CA ILE A 104 -16.97 6.22 20.86
C ILE A 104 -15.45 6.39 20.90
N ASP A 105 -14.71 5.35 21.26
CA ASP A 105 -13.24 5.35 21.22
C ASP A 105 -12.71 5.59 19.80
N ILE A 106 -13.34 4.99 18.78
CA ILE A 106 -12.95 5.18 17.39
C ILE A 106 -13.24 6.61 16.92
N ASP A 107 -14.41 7.16 17.22
CA ASP A 107 -14.76 8.52 16.84
C ASP A 107 -13.83 9.54 17.50
N TYR A 108 -13.56 9.38 18.79
CA TYR A 108 -12.57 10.19 19.51
C TYR A 108 -11.18 10.09 18.88
N TYR A 109 -10.72 8.86 18.57
CA TYR A 109 -9.42 8.65 17.94
C TYR A 109 -9.34 9.28 16.54
N LEU A 110 -10.36 9.09 15.68
CA LEU A 110 -10.36 9.65 14.33
C LEU A 110 -10.40 11.17 14.36
N HIS A 111 -11.14 11.77 15.30
CA HIS A 111 -11.12 13.22 15.54
C HIS A 111 -9.72 13.69 15.93
N TRP A 112 -9.13 13.08 16.97
CA TRP A 112 -7.75 13.36 17.38
C TRP A 112 -6.75 13.19 16.23
N TYR A 113 -6.90 12.11 15.45
CA TYR A 113 -6.01 11.83 14.31
C TYR A 113 -6.14 12.89 13.21
N SER A 114 -7.36 13.46 13.01
CA SER A 114 -7.59 14.53 12.04
C SER A 114 -6.88 15.83 12.41
N GLU A 115 -6.83 16.15 13.71
CA GLU A 115 -6.18 17.35 14.24
C GLU A 115 -4.65 17.23 14.32
N ARG A 116 -4.14 16.01 14.26
CA ARG A 116 -2.72 15.76 14.35
C ARG A 116 -1.94 16.36 13.19
N SER A 117 -0.92 17.14 13.51
CA SER A 117 0.00 17.67 12.53
C SER A 117 0.87 16.58 11.92
N GLY A 118 0.85 16.46 10.58
CA GLY A 118 1.79 15.63 9.84
C GLY A 118 3.21 16.20 9.85
N LYS A 119 4.16 15.48 9.25
CA LYS A 119 5.58 15.87 9.15
C LYS A 119 5.85 17.29 8.61
N LYS A 120 4.88 17.93 7.98
CA LYS A 120 4.96 19.28 7.40
C LYS A 120 4.17 20.33 8.19
N GLY A 121 3.73 20.02 9.42
CA GLY A 121 2.94 20.94 10.25
C GLY A 121 1.47 21.11 9.86
N ASN A 122 1.03 20.52 8.76
CA ASN A 122 -0.37 20.57 8.33
C ASN A 122 -1.20 19.46 8.98
N LYS A 123 -2.46 19.72 9.30
CA LYS A 123 -3.42 18.70 9.76
C LYS A 123 -3.58 17.58 8.73
N ASN A 124 -3.96 16.39 9.19
CA ASN A 124 -4.26 15.28 8.31
C ASN A 124 -5.45 15.60 7.39
N THR A 125 -5.33 15.24 6.11
CA THR A 125 -6.43 15.45 5.16
C THR A 125 -7.54 14.42 5.37
N ALA A 126 -8.79 14.76 4.96
CA ALA A 126 -9.92 13.81 4.98
C ALA A 126 -9.57 12.45 4.35
N ALA A 127 -8.84 12.44 3.23
CA ALA A 127 -8.38 11.20 2.59
C ALA A 127 -7.42 10.40 3.48
N THR A 128 -6.56 11.06 4.26
CA THR A 128 -5.64 10.40 5.21
C THR A 128 -6.42 9.77 6.35
N VAL A 129 -7.39 10.49 6.92
CA VAL A 129 -8.26 10.00 8.00
C VAL A 129 -9.13 8.85 7.52
N ASN A 130 -9.72 8.96 6.32
CA ASN A 130 -10.52 7.89 5.72
C ASN A 130 -9.69 6.62 5.44
N ASN A 131 -8.41 6.77 5.09
CA ASN A 131 -7.50 5.62 4.95
C ASN A 131 -7.25 4.96 6.30
N GLU A 132 -6.97 5.75 7.34
CA GLU A 132 -6.80 5.24 8.71
C GLU A 132 -8.03 4.46 9.17
N ARG A 133 -9.23 5.05 9.02
CA ARG A 133 -10.51 4.39 9.29
C ARG A 133 -10.65 3.06 8.56
N ARG A 134 -10.30 2.99 7.27
CA ARG A 134 -10.36 1.74 6.48
C ARG A 134 -9.39 0.68 6.99
N TYR A 135 -8.19 1.07 7.41
CA TYR A 135 -7.21 0.13 7.95
C TYR A 135 -7.67 -0.44 9.29
N LEU A 136 -8.21 0.41 10.16
CA LEU A 136 -8.80 -0.02 11.44
C LEU A 136 -10.02 -0.91 11.22
N SER A 137 -10.92 -0.56 10.30
CA SER A 137 -12.09 -1.39 9.98
C SER A 137 -11.67 -2.79 9.49
N ALA A 138 -10.63 -2.88 8.65
CA ALA A 138 -10.10 -4.15 8.18
C ALA A 138 -9.47 -4.98 9.32
N PHE A 139 -8.77 -4.33 10.26
CA PHE A 139 -8.19 -4.96 11.43
C PHE A 139 -9.29 -5.50 12.37
N PHE A 140 -10.27 -4.69 12.74
CA PHE A 140 -11.37 -5.12 13.63
C PHE A 140 -12.31 -6.13 12.97
N THR A 141 -12.51 -6.06 11.64
CA THR A 141 -13.21 -7.13 10.91
C THR A 141 -12.48 -8.46 11.03
N TRP A 142 -11.13 -8.45 11.01
CA TRP A 142 -10.37 -9.65 11.27
C TRP A 142 -10.51 -10.11 12.72
N MET A 143 -10.41 -9.22 13.71
CA MET A 143 -10.60 -9.56 15.13
C MET A 143 -11.99 -10.19 15.38
N ARG A 144 -13.05 -9.67 14.72
CA ARG A 144 -14.40 -10.25 14.79
C ARG A 144 -14.45 -11.67 14.20
N LYS A 145 -13.79 -11.90 13.07
CA LYS A 145 -13.72 -13.22 12.44
C LYS A 145 -12.95 -14.25 13.27
N GLU A 146 -12.01 -13.81 14.07
CA GLU A 146 -11.24 -14.65 15.00
C GLU A 146 -11.90 -14.72 16.39
N HIS A 147 -13.11 -14.18 16.54
CA HIS A 147 -13.91 -14.19 17.79
C HIS A 147 -13.26 -13.48 18.98
N PHE A 148 -12.30 -12.57 18.76
CA PHE A 148 -11.73 -11.72 19.81
C PHE A 148 -12.67 -10.60 20.25
N ILE A 149 -13.62 -10.23 19.39
CA ILE A 149 -14.66 -9.23 19.60
C ILE A 149 -15.95 -9.68 18.92
N THR A 150 -17.09 -9.18 19.39
CA THR A 150 -18.42 -9.52 18.86
C THR A 150 -18.84 -8.62 17.70
N PHE A 151 -18.43 -7.37 17.67
CA PHE A 151 -18.75 -6.39 16.63
C PHE A 151 -17.52 -5.59 16.22
N ASN A 152 -17.56 -4.97 15.04
CA ASN A 152 -16.48 -4.10 14.56
C ASN A 152 -16.80 -2.64 14.98
N PRO A 153 -16.03 -2.02 15.89
CA PRO A 153 -16.32 -0.69 16.40
C PRO A 153 -16.20 0.43 15.34
N VAL A 154 -15.64 0.13 14.17
CA VAL A 154 -15.49 1.10 13.07
C VAL A 154 -16.69 1.07 12.11
N GLU A 155 -17.58 0.07 12.23
CA GLU A 155 -18.61 -0.22 11.22
C GLU A 155 -19.58 0.96 11.02
N ASN A 156 -20.02 1.60 12.11
CA ASN A 156 -20.99 2.70 12.08
C ASN A 156 -20.33 4.10 11.97
N THR A 157 -18.99 4.19 12.05
CA THR A 157 -18.32 5.50 11.95
C THR A 157 -18.42 6.07 10.52
N GLU A 158 -18.66 7.37 10.40
CA GLU A 158 -18.79 8.03 9.11
C GLU A 158 -17.44 8.38 8.47
N ALA A 159 -17.39 8.30 7.14
CA ALA A 159 -16.24 8.78 6.39
C ALA A 159 -16.30 10.31 6.23
N LEU A 160 -15.17 10.98 6.39
CA LEU A 160 -15.08 12.41 6.14
C LEU A 160 -15.30 12.73 4.65
N LYS A 161 -16.02 13.80 4.35
CA LYS A 161 -16.23 14.27 2.98
C LYS A 161 -14.91 14.71 2.36
N GLU A 162 -14.53 14.06 1.25
CA GLU A 162 -13.32 14.42 0.52
C GLU A 162 -13.62 15.46 -0.55
N VAL A 163 -12.85 16.56 -0.55
CA VAL A 163 -12.89 17.54 -1.64
C VAL A 163 -12.08 16.98 -2.81
N ARG A 164 -12.72 16.80 -3.96
CA ARG A 164 -12.04 16.40 -5.19
C ARG A 164 -11.20 17.55 -5.72
N LYS A 165 -9.90 17.30 -5.87
CA LYS A 165 -8.99 18.23 -6.52
C LYS A 165 -8.90 17.89 -8.01
N PRO A 166 -8.76 18.90 -8.90
CA PRO A 166 -8.44 18.67 -10.30
C PRO A 166 -7.22 17.76 -10.45
N ILE A 167 -7.15 17.02 -11.55
CA ILE A 167 -6.03 16.14 -11.81
C ILE A 167 -4.77 17.00 -12.01
N ASP A 168 -3.75 16.71 -11.20
CA ASP A 168 -2.42 17.30 -11.36
C ASP A 168 -1.65 16.50 -12.43
N TYR A 169 -1.44 17.10 -13.60
CA TYR A 169 -0.70 16.54 -14.73
C TYR A 169 0.22 17.61 -15.33
N PHE A 170 1.24 17.22 -16.08
CA PHE A 170 2.15 18.15 -16.74
C PHE A 170 1.49 18.75 -17.99
N ARG A 171 1.56 20.06 -18.10
CA ARG A 171 1.24 20.78 -19.33
C ARG A 171 2.40 20.63 -20.33
N PRO A 172 2.17 20.85 -21.64
CA PRO A 172 3.23 20.72 -22.63
C PRO A 172 4.51 21.49 -22.29
N ALA A 173 4.38 22.76 -21.87
CA ALA A 173 5.53 23.59 -21.47
C ALA A 173 6.30 23.01 -20.28
N GLU A 174 5.58 22.54 -19.23
CA GLU A 174 6.21 21.88 -18.07
C GLU A 174 6.94 20.58 -18.44
N MET A 175 6.46 19.88 -19.48
CA MET A 175 7.16 18.69 -20.01
C MET A 175 8.46 19.06 -20.75
N GLU A 176 8.50 20.19 -21.44
CA GLU A 176 9.74 20.67 -22.07
C GLU A 176 10.72 21.13 -20.99
N GLU A 177 10.31 21.94 -20.01
CA GLU A 177 11.14 22.28 -18.85
C GLU A 177 11.76 21.03 -18.20
N LEU A 178 10.95 19.98 -18.00
CA LEU A 178 11.44 18.73 -17.43
C LEU A 178 12.48 18.03 -18.33
N ARG A 179 12.36 18.17 -19.64
CA ARG A 179 13.32 17.66 -20.63
C ARG A 179 14.63 18.42 -20.61
N GLU A 180 14.57 19.74 -20.47
CA GLU A 180 15.73 20.62 -20.36
C GLU A 180 16.54 20.36 -19.10
N GLY A 181 15.87 20.01 -17.99
CA GLY A 181 16.51 19.61 -16.73
C GLY A 181 17.29 18.28 -16.77
N CYS A 182 17.29 17.58 -17.90
CA CYS A 182 18.03 16.33 -18.08
C CYS A 182 19.50 16.58 -18.44
N GLU A 183 20.41 16.41 -17.48
CA GLU A 183 21.86 16.57 -17.71
C GLU A 183 22.54 15.38 -18.40
N SER A 184 21.89 14.20 -18.40
CA SER A 184 22.45 12.99 -18.97
C SER A 184 21.49 12.29 -19.92
N LYS A 185 22.06 11.50 -20.85
CA LYS A 185 21.24 10.63 -21.74
C LYS A 185 20.37 9.67 -20.92
N ARG A 186 20.86 9.20 -19.76
CA ARG A 186 20.11 8.36 -18.84
C ARG A 186 18.90 9.11 -18.26
N ASP A 187 19.10 10.32 -17.77
CA ASP A 187 18.03 11.14 -17.17
C ASP A 187 16.93 11.40 -18.21
N ARG A 188 17.34 11.74 -19.45
CA ARG A 188 16.39 11.92 -20.56
C ARG A 188 15.65 10.64 -20.92
N ALA A 189 16.34 9.50 -20.99
CA ALA A 189 15.70 8.21 -21.25
C ALA A 189 14.68 7.84 -20.17
N ILE A 190 15.00 8.07 -18.89
CA ILE A 190 14.06 7.85 -17.77
C ILE A 190 12.79 8.68 -17.97
N ILE A 191 12.91 9.98 -18.24
CA ILE A 191 11.75 10.85 -18.43
C ILE A 191 10.88 10.37 -19.60
N GLU A 192 11.51 10.07 -20.76
CA GLU A 192 10.74 9.65 -21.93
C GLU A 192 10.07 8.27 -21.77
N VAL A 193 10.73 7.32 -21.10
CA VAL A 193 10.11 6.01 -20.79
C VAL A 193 8.89 6.18 -19.89
N PHE A 194 8.99 6.98 -18.82
CA PHE A 194 7.82 7.21 -17.96
C PHE A 194 6.70 7.99 -18.66
N ARG A 195 7.04 8.96 -19.50
CA ARG A 195 6.09 9.74 -20.29
C ARG A 195 5.34 8.87 -21.30
N SER A 196 6.07 8.05 -22.04
CA SER A 196 5.51 7.23 -23.12
C SER A 196 4.67 6.08 -22.57
N THR A 197 5.21 5.32 -21.62
CA THR A 197 4.56 4.10 -21.11
C THR A 197 3.46 4.37 -20.09
N GLY A 198 3.56 5.47 -19.33
CA GLY A 198 2.71 5.72 -18.17
C GLY A 198 2.76 4.61 -17.12
N ALA A 199 3.77 3.74 -17.16
CA ALA A 199 3.90 2.63 -16.23
C ALA A 199 4.14 3.09 -14.78
N ARG A 200 3.82 2.22 -13.83
CA ARG A 200 4.13 2.48 -12.43
C ARG A 200 5.62 2.34 -12.21
N ILE A 201 6.17 3.12 -11.29
CA ILE A 201 7.60 3.08 -10.99
C ILE A 201 8.08 1.68 -10.56
N GLY A 202 7.25 0.91 -9.85
CA GLY A 202 7.54 -0.48 -9.48
C GLY A 202 7.51 -1.44 -10.68
N GLU A 203 6.87 -1.06 -11.78
CA GLU A 203 6.85 -1.82 -13.04
C GLU A 203 8.10 -1.51 -13.90
N ILE A 204 8.65 -0.31 -13.83
CA ILE A 204 9.86 0.09 -14.58
C ILE A 204 11.16 -0.35 -13.88
N ALA A 205 11.22 -0.28 -12.56
CA ALA A 205 12.44 -0.56 -11.80
C ALA A 205 13.05 -1.96 -12.04
N PRO A 206 12.25 -3.05 -12.17
CA PRO A 206 12.78 -4.40 -12.40
C PRO A 206 13.19 -4.67 -13.84
N LEU A 207 12.81 -3.82 -14.82
CA LEU A 207 13.04 -4.09 -16.25
C LEU A 207 14.51 -4.27 -16.59
N ASN A 208 14.75 -5.17 -17.53
CA ASN A 208 16.01 -5.44 -18.18
C ASN A 208 16.06 -4.83 -19.59
N ARG A 209 17.26 -4.78 -20.19
CA ARG A 209 17.46 -4.31 -21.58
C ARG A 209 16.73 -5.22 -22.58
N GLU A 210 16.69 -6.50 -22.30
CA GLU A 210 16.10 -7.58 -23.13
C GLU A 210 14.57 -7.64 -23.11
N ASP A 211 13.94 -6.98 -22.14
CA ASP A 211 12.46 -6.96 -22.04
C ASP A 211 11.79 -6.08 -23.12
N ILE A 212 12.59 -5.39 -23.95
CA ILE A 212 12.12 -4.43 -24.95
C ILE A 212 12.11 -5.10 -26.33
N ASP A 213 10.96 -5.17 -26.95
CA ASP A 213 10.87 -5.42 -28.39
C ASP A 213 11.20 -4.11 -29.12
N TRP A 214 12.39 -4.04 -29.69
CA TRP A 214 12.87 -2.84 -30.40
C TRP A 214 12.16 -2.59 -31.72
N SER A 215 11.50 -3.58 -32.31
CA SER A 215 10.76 -3.44 -33.56
C SER A 215 9.43 -2.70 -33.35
N THR A 216 8.69 -3.08 -32.29
CA THR A 216 7.38 -2.50 -31.98
C THR A 216 7.43 -1.44 -30.88
N GLY A 217 8.40 -1.51 -29.96
CA GLY A 217 8.48 -0.71 -28.75
C GLY A 217 7.68 -1.30 -27.58
N ASP A 218 7.24 -2.54 -27.71
CA ASP A 218 6.44 -3.23 -26.70
C ASP A 218 7.31 -3.74 -25.56
N ILE A 219 6.77 -3.68 -24.36
CA ILE A 219 7.37 -4.26 -23.15
C ILE A 219 6.27 -5.02 -22.41
N MET A 220 6.45 -6.33 -22.25
CA MET A 220 5.57 -7.14 -21.44
C MET A 220 5.90 -6.94 -19.96
N ILE A 221 4.96 -6.51 -19.16
CA ILE A 221 5.14 -6.32 -17.73
C ILE A 221 4.11 -7.11 -16.91
N LEU A 222 4.53 -7.57 -15.74
CA LEU A 222 3.63 -8.11 -14.74
C LEU A 222 3.13 -6.96 -13.84
N SER A 223 1.85 -6.68 -13.87
CA SER A 223 1.25 -5.69 -12.98
C SER A 223 1.17 -6.27 -11.57
N GLU A 224 2.06 -5.82 -10.67
CA GLU A 224 2.09 -6.28 -9.29
C GLU A 224 0.74 -6.21 -8.55
N LYS A 225 -0.11 -5.24 -8.87
CA LYS A 225 -1.38 -5.02 -8.17
C LYS A 225 -2.50 -5.95 -8.62
N SER A 226 -2.50 -6.34 -9.90
CA SER A 226 -3.54 -7.19 -10.50
C SER A 226 -3.06 -8.60 -10.79
N GLU A 227 -1.75 -8.89 -10.61
CA GLU A 227 -1.10 -10.16 -10.95
C GLU A 227 -1.37 -10.59 -12.41
N ARG A 228 -1.55 -9.63 -13.29
CA ARG A 228 -1.81 -9.84 -14.72
C ARG A 228 -0.69 -9.26 -15.56
N TYR A 229 -0.31 -9.99 -16.60
CA TYR A 229 0.57 -9.47 -17.63
C TYR A 229 -0.18 -8.44 -18.48
N ARG A 230 0.52 -7.38 -18.86
CA ARG A 230 0.06 -6.39 -19.84
C ARG A 230 1.23 -5.83 -20.62
N VAL A 231 0.95 -5.34 -21.79
CA VAL A 231 1.94 -4.63 -22.62
C VAL A 231 1.91 -3.14 -22.27
N ILE A 232 3.08 -2.53 -22.21
CA ILE A 232 3.28 -1.08 -22.20
C ILE A 232 4.07 -0.70 -23.46
N TYR A 233 3.89 0.54 -23.93
CA TYR A 233 4.35 0.95 -25.25
C TYR A 233 5.35 2.09 -25.14
N LEU A 234 6.51 1.91 -25.80
CA LEU A 234 7.49 2.98 -26.03
C LEU A 234 7.20 3.63 -27.39
N ASP A 235 6.86 4.92 -27.40
CA ASP A 235 6.81 5.67 -28.65
C ASP A 235 8.22 5.88 -29.24
N GLU A 236 8.28 6.38 -30.47
CA GLU A 236 9.55 6.58 -31.19
C GLU A 236 10.53 7.47 -30.43
N VAL A 237 10.06 8.53 -29.79
CA VAL A 237 10.88 9.46 -29.01
C VAL A 237 11.50 8.73 -27.81
N ALA A 238 10.71 7.93 -27.09
CA ALA A 238 11.21 7.16 -25.96
C ALA A 238 12.21 6.11 -26.40
N ARG A 239 11.92 5.36 -27.48
CA ARG A 239 12.86 4.39 -28.08
C ARG A 239 14.18 5.04 -28.47
N PHE A 240 14.14 6.19 -29.15
CA PHE A 240 15.32 6.93 -29.57
C PHE A 240 16.21 7.34 -28.38
N HIS A 241 15.63 7.97 -27.36
CA HIS A 241 16.41 8.40 -26.20
C HIS A 241 16.90 7.24 -25.35
N LEU A 242 16.09 6.16 -25.23
CA LEU A 242 16.50 4.97 -24.52
C LEU A 242 17.67 4.27 -25.21
N LYS A 243 17.63 4.11 -26.54
CA LYS A 243 18.74 3.55 -27.31
C LYS A 243 20.00 4.39 -27.15
N ARG A 244 19.92 5.71 -27.28
CA ARG A 244 21.06 6.63 -27.06
C ARG A 244 21.66 6.48 -25.67
N TYR A 245 20.87 6.22 -24.65
CA TYR A 245 21.37 5.95 -23.31
C TYR A 245 22.09 4.59 -23.27
N LEU A 246 21.45 3.55 -23.76
CA LEU A 246 22.02 2.19 -23.75
C LEU A 246 23.33 2.12 -24.52
N ASP A 247 23.46 2.83 -25.64
CA ASP A 247 24.71 2.92 -26.44
C ASP A 247 25.87 3.57 -25.67
N THR A 248 25.58 4.32 -24.60
CA THR A 248 26.65 4.93 -23.77
C THR A 248 27.04 4.08 -22.58
N ARG A 249 26.37 2.93 -22.35
CA ARG A 249 26.69 2.05 -21.23
C ARG A 249 27.92 1.22 -21.53
N THR A 250 28.78 1.14 -20.54
CA THR A 250 30.03 0.36 -20.57
C THR A 250 30.06 -0.78 -19.57
N ASP A 251 28.90 -1.05 -18.95
CA ASP A 251 28.70 -2.10 -17.95
C ASP A 251 27.91 -3.28 -18.53
N ASP A 252 28.05 -4.47 -17.93
CA ASP A 252 27.36 -5.70 -18.32
C ASP A 252 26.06 -5.95 -17.53
N ASN A 253 25.62 -4.98 -16.71
CA ASN A 253 24.41 -5.15 -15.92
C ASN A 253 23.18 -5.21 -16.83
N LEU A 254 22.37 -6.27 -16.67
CA LEU A 254 21.14 -6.49 -17.47
C LEU A 254 20.07 -5.43 -17.23
N ALA A 255 20.09 -4.75 -16.07
CA ALA A 255 19.08 -3.76 -15.73
C ALA A 255 18.91 -2.68 -16.79
N LEU A 256 17.66 -2.30 -17.07
CA LEU A 256 17.36 -1.20 -18.01
C LEU A 256 17.98 0.12 -17.55
N PHE A 257 17.84 0.47 -16.28
CA PHE A 257 18.43 1.67 -15.69
C PHE A 257 19.37 1.36 -14.55
N VAL A 258 20.57 1.93 -14.63
CA VAL A 258 21.64 1.75 -13.61
C VAL A 258 22.12 3.09 -13.04
N ALA A 259 22.81 3.02 -11.91
CA ALA A 259 23.51 4.14 -11.33
C ALA A 259 24.62 4.64 -12.28
N GLN A 260 24.96 5.94 -12.23
CA GLN A 260 26.02 6.53 -13.08
C GLN A 260 27.44 6.22 -12.59
N ARG A 261 27.58 5.70 -11.37
CA ARG A 261 28.89 5.38 -10.77
C ARG A 261 29.00 3.88 -10.56
N LYS A 262 30.22 3.37 -10.64
CA LYS A 262 30.51 1.97 -10.25
C LYS A 262 29.94 1.67 -8.86
N PRO A 263 29.38 0.49 -8.65
CA PRO A 263 29.38 -0.69 -9.54
C PRO A 263 28.26 -0.70 -10.60
N PHE A 264 27.67 0.43 -10.99
CA PHE A 264 26.56 0.54 -11.95
C PHE A 264 25.34 -0.33 -11.56
N ALA A 265 25.02 -0.32 -10.28
CA ALA A 265 23.92 -1.09 -9.74
C ALA A 265 22.57 -0.67 -10.35
N ARG A 266 21.63 -1.63 -10.49
CA ARG A 266 20.24 -1.37 -10.88
C ARG A 266 19.64 -0.22 -10.06
N LEU A 267 18.99 0.73 -10.71
CA LEU A 267 18.25 1.76 -9.99
C LEU A 267 17.02 1.17 -9.30
N SER A 268 16.97 1.29 -7.99
CA SER A 268 15.79 0.95 -7.20
C SER A 268 14.63 1.90 -7.48
N VAL A 269 13.43 1.53 -6.99
CA VAL A 269 12.24 2.41 -7.03
C VAL A 269 12.54 3.80 -6.41
N ASN A 270 13.27 3.83 -5.30
CA ASN A 270 13.66 5.10 -4.67
C ASN A 270 14.71 5.85 -5.52
N GLY A 271 15.69 5.13 -6.07
CA GLY A 271 16.69 5.73 -6.98
C GLY A 271 16.07 6.39 -8.20
N LEU A 272 15.12 5.71 -8.86
CA LEU A 272 14.36 6.30 -9.99
C LEU A 272 13.54 7.54 -9.56
N ARG A 273 12.87 7.45 -8.40
CA ARG A 273 12.10 8.59 -7.85
C ARG A 273 12.98 9.79 -7.57
N ASP A 274 14.17 9.57 -7.00
CA ASP A 274 15.13 10.64 -6.68
C ASP A 274 15.72 11.26 -7.93
N VAL A 275 15.99 10.49 -8.99
CA VAL A 275 16.41 11.03 -10.30
C VAL A 275 15.36 11.98 -10.84
N ILE A 276 14.11 11.51 -10.95
CA ILE A 276 12.99 12.31 -11.50
C ILE A 276 12.77 13.58 -10.69
N LYS A 277 12.78 13.48 -9.36
CA LYS A 277 12.62 14.63 -8.46
C LYS A 277 13.76 15.64 -8.61
N ARG A 278 14.99 15.17 -8.79
CA ARG A 278 16.18 15.99 -8.94
C ARG A 278 16.15 16.77 -10.25
N ILE A 279 15.70 16.14 -11.35
CA ILE A 279 15.53 16.81 -12.65
C ILE A 279 14.61 18.02 -12.49
N GLY A 280 13.40 17.83 -11.93
CA GLY A 280 12.48 18.95 -11.72
C GLY A 280 13.00 20.04 -10.76
N LYS A 281 13.87 19.67 -9.80
CA LYS A 281 14.50 20.66 -8.91
C LYS A 281 15.55 21.51 -9.63
N ARG A 282 16.28 20.94 -10.58
CA ARG A 282 17.31 21.69 -11.36
C ARG A 282 16.69 22.82 -12.16
N GLU A 283 15.57 22.56 -12.82
CA GLU A 283 14.82 23.58 -13.57
C GLU A 283 14.02 24.55 -12.70
N GLY A 284 14.10 24.42 -11.37
CA GLY A 284 13.33 25.29 -10.49
C GLY A 284 11.80 25.14 -10.66
N MET A 285 11.33 24.01 -11.20
CA MET A 285 9.92 23.77 -11.48
C MET A 285 9.06 24.03 -10.24
N GLN A 286 8.07 24.90 -10.36
CA GLN A 286 7.15 25.25 -9.26
C GLN A 286 6.20 24.10 -8.97
N CYS A 287 5.93 23.25 -9.94
CA CYS A 287 5.06 22.08 -9.78
C CYS A 287 5.83 20.89 -9.19
N ARG A 288 5.12 20.02 -8.48
CA ARG A 288 5.72 18.79 -7.95
C ARG A 288 6.01 17.80 -9.07
N VAL A 289 7.25 17.31 -9.13
CA VAL A 289 7.70 16.32 -10.11
C VAL A 289 7.80 14.94 -9.44
N TYR A 290 7.02 13.97 -9.95
CA TYR A 290 6.99 12.61 -9.47
C TYR A 290 6.45 11.63 -10.53
N PRO A 291 6.84 10.35 -10.53
CA PRO A 291 6.49 9.40 -11.59
C PRO A 291 4.99 9.29 -11.88
N HIS A 292 4.16 9.27 -10.83
CA HIS A 292 2.71 9.14 -11.02
C HIS A 292 2.06 10.36 -11.70
N LYS A 293 2.70 11.55 -11.64
CA LYS A 293 2.24 12.71 -12.41
C LYS A 293 2.44 12.49 -13.91
N MET A 294 3.58 11.87 -14.34
CA MET A 294 3.78 11.48 -15.75
C MET A 294 2.72 10.52 -16.25
N ARG A 295 2.39 9.52 -15.45
CA ARG A 295 1.30 8.59 -15.75
C ARG A 295 -0.05 9.31 -15.91
N LYS A 296 -0.38 10.23 -15.02
CA LYS A 296 -1.57 11.08 -15.15
C LYS A 296 -1.55 11.92 -16.41
N THR A 297 -0.37 12.42 -16.79
CA THR A 297 -0.17 13.21 -18.01
C THR A 297 -0.48 12.37 -19.26
N LEU A 298 0.00 11.11 -19.32
CA LEU A 298 -0.36 10.22 -20.43
C LEU A 298 -1.87 10.02 -20.51
N GLY A 299 -2.52 9.67 -19.39
CA GLY A 299 -3.97 9.46 -19.36
C GLY A 299 -4.76 10.71 -19.77
N MET A 300 -4.33 11.90 -19.35
CA MET A 300 -4.95 13.17 -19.77
C MET A 300 -4.71 13.48 -21.24
N ASN A 301 -3.52 13.18 -21.75
CA ASN A 301 -3.22 13.36 -23.18
C ASN A 301 -4.05 12.43 -24.07
N LEU A 302 -4.21 11.17 -23.68
CA LEU A 302 -5.09 10.22 -24.36
C LEU A 302 -6.53 10.73 -24.37
N LYS A 303 -7.05 11.14 -23.22
CA LYS A 303 -8.38 11.72 -23.09
C LYS A 303 -8.57 12.96 -23.98
N ASN A 304 -7.64 13.91 -23.90
CA ASN A 304 -7.72 15.16 -24.67
C ASN A 304 -7.64 14.91 -26.18
N ARG A 305 -7.06 13.81 -26.63
CA ARG A 305 -7.06 13.33 -28.02
C ARG A 305 -8.30 12.54 -28.40
N GLY A 306 -9.24 12.33 -27.48
CA GLY A 306 -10.51 11.65 -27.75
C GLY A 306 -10.47 10.14 -27.64
N ALA A 307 -9.43 9.57 -26.98
CA ALA A 307 -9.41 8.13 -26.73
C ALA A 307 -10.59 7.70 -25.84
N ASP A 308 -11.20 6.57 -26.18
CA ASP A 308 -12.25 5.96 -25.36
C ASP A 308 -11.75 5.62 -23.96
N ILE A 309 -12.66 5.73 -22.97
CA ILE A 309 -12.30 5.52 -21.57
C ILE A 309 -11.87 4.07 -21.28
N GLY A 310 -12.41 3.10 -22.03
CA GLY A 310 -12.01 1.69 -21.96
C GLY A 310 -10.57 1.50 -22.46
N ILE A 311 -10.21 2.15 -23.57
CA ILE A 311 -8.85 2.13 -24.11
C ILE A 311 -7.87 2.79 -23.12
N ILE A 312 -8.25 3.92 -22.51
CA ILE A 312 -7.45 4.57 -21.47
C ILE A 312 -7.25 3.62 -20.28
N GLN A 313 -8.31 2.93 -19.86
CA GLN A 313 -8.24 1.95 -18.77
C GLN A 313 -7.25 0.82 -19.07
N GLU A 314 -7.28 0.28 -20.27
CA GLU A 314 -6.43 -0.82 -20.72
C GLU A 314 -4.95 -0.38 -20.77
N ILE A 315 -4.64 0.72 -21.46
CA ILE A 315 -3.28 1.30 -21.54
C ILE A 315 -2.74 1.59 -20.13
N MET A 316 -3.56 2.20 -19.28
CA MET A 316 -3.17 2.53 -17.92
C MET A 316 -3.12 1.30 -16.99
N GLY A 317 -3.72 0.17 -17.37
CA GLY A 317 -3.79 -1.02 -16.52
C GLY A 317 -4.49 -0.74 -15.19
N HIS A 318 -5.66 -0.11 -15.24
CA HIS A 318 -6.50 0.10 -14.06
C HIS A 318 -7.34 -1.15 -13.81
N ALA A 319 -7.32 -1.67 -12.57
CA ALA A 319 -8.02 -2.89 -12.20
C ALA A 319 -9.55 -2.74 -12.24
N SER A 320 -10.08 -1.51 -12.13
CA SER A 320 -11.51 -1.25 -12.23
C SER A 320 -11.83 -0.02 -13.08
N PRO A 321 -12.96 -0.05 -13.81
CA PRO A 321 -13.44 1.09 -14.59
C PRO A 321 -13.67 2.35 -13.76
N GLU A 322 -14.11 2.19 -12.50
CA GLU A 322 -14.38 3.33 -11.61
C GLU A 322 -13.11 4.17 -11.36
N VAL A 323 -11.93 3.54 -11.30
CA VAL A 323 -10.67 4.27 -11.14
C VAL A 323 -10.42 5.16 -12.36
N THR A 324 -10.68 4.66 -13.57
CA THR A 324 -10.53 5.44 -14.81
C THR A 324 -11.59 6.52 -14.89
N ALA A 325 -12.85 6.18 -14.66
CA ALA A 325 -13.97 7.11 -14.65
C ALA A 325 -13.76 8.23 -13.61
N ARG A 326 -13.32 7.90 -12.42
CA ARG A 326 -13.03 8.88 -11.35
C ARG A 326 -12.04 9.96 -11.77
N TYR A 327 -11.07 9.62 -12.61
CA TYR A 327 -10.01 10.55 -13.05
C TYR A 327 -10.26 11.14 -14.42
N TYR A 328 -10.87 10.41 -15.34
CA TYR A 328 -10.91 10.80 -16.76
C TYR A 328 -12.33 10.98 -17.34
N ALA A 329 -13.40 10.65 -16.61
CA ALA A 329 -14.77 10.85 -17.12
C ALA A 329 -15.19 12.33 -17.14
N GLU A 330 -14.73 13.13 -16.14
CA GLU A 330 -15.07 14.55 -16.10
C GLU A 330 -14.28 15.33 -17.14
N SER A 331 -14.95 16.18 -17.93
CA SER A 331 -14.30 17.04 -18.92
C SER A 331 -13.50 18.15 -18.23
N THR A 332 -12.27 18.38 -18.69
CA THR A 332 -11.48 19.53 -18.24
C THR A 332 -11.95 20.80 -18.96
N PRO A 333 -11.70 21.99 -18.41
CA PRO A 333 -11.95 23.25 -19.11
C PRO A 333 -11.30 23.31 -20.48
N GLU A 334 -10.11 22.74 -20.65
CA GLU A 334 -9.40 22.66 -21.91
C GLU A 334 -10.14 21.76 -22.92
N THR A 335 -10.60 20.58 -22.46
CA THR A 335 -11.41 19.67 -23.30
C THR A 335 -12.71 20.33 -23.74
N LEU A 336 -13.40 21.00 -22.82
CA LEU A 336 -14.65 21.72 -23.12
C LEU A 336 -14.43 22.84 -24.14
N ARG A 337 -13.34 23.61 -24.01
CA ARG A 337 -12.96 24.65 -24.98
C ARG A 337 -12.66 24.05 -26.35
N SER A 338 -11.87 22.95 -26.42
CA SER A 338 -11.51 22.32 -27.69
C SER A 338 -12.72 21.75 -28.43
N VAL A 339 -13.63 21.10 -27.70
CA VAL A 339 -14.90 20.63 -28.26
C VAL A 339 -15.76 21.79 -28.75
N ARG A 340 -15.92 22.84 -27.93
CA ARG A 340 -16.69 24.03 -28.32
C ARG A 340 -16.15 24.68 -29.59
N ILE A 341 -14.84 24.85 -29.72
CA ILE A 341 -14.21 25.40 -30.94
C ILE A 341 -14.50 24.54 -32.15
N ARG A 342 -14.39 23.20 -32.04
CA ARG A 342 -14.67 22.27 -33.15
C ARG A 342 -16.15 22.22 -33.56
N THR A 343 -17.05 22.46 -32.61
CA THR A 343 -18.51 22.40 -32.88
C THR A 343 -19.10 23.74 -33.23
N SER A 344 -18.34 24.83 -33.14
CA SER A 344 -18.75 26.20 -33.50
C SER A 344 -18.26 26.61 -34.91
N ALA A 345 -17.53 25.74 -35.61
CA ALA A 345 -17.15 25.87 -37.01
C ALA A 345 -18.01 24.99 -37.88
#